data_c86281443a12eb718923df287ce167bd
#
_entry.id   c86281443a12eb718923df287ce167bd
#
_cell.length_a   1.000
_cell.length_b   1.000
_cell.length_c   1.000
_cell.angle_alpha   90.00
_cell.angle_beta   90.00
_cell.angle_gamma   90.00
#
_symmetry.space_group_name_H-M   'P 1'
#
loop_
_entity.id
_entity.type
_entity.pdbx_description
1 polymer ?
#
loop_
_entity_poly.entity_id
_entity_poly.type
_entity_poly.pdbx_seq_one_letter_code
_entity_poly.pdbx_strand_id
1 'polypeptide(L)'
;SASRNTLLTLSALMLLTLAVGYNMHRWQLVPGVLVLMVLWPAYYFRSRKPERGVPWLSGSLGILLALPCAFLLYTFPINPLPEPSGEHPVGVADFELVDAERTGLLGAATGEPRRLLVRVWYPASEVTDLTPRSYFSEQEASSTATGPGSFIGLPFLFTHLANLQTNSFPMAKPIDADAL
;
A
#
# COMPACT_ATOMS: atom_id res chain seq x y z
N SER A 1 -33.40 -19.70 3.55
CA SER A 1 -32.34 -19.19 4.49
C SER A 1 -30.94 -19.21 3.87
N ALA A 2 -30.54 -20.27 3.17
CA ALA A 2 -29.21 -20.39 2.56
C ALA A 2 -28.89 -19.26 1.56
N SER A 3 -29.84 -18.90 0.65
CA SER A 3 -29.63 -17.85 -0.33
C SER A 3 -29.45 -16.46 0.29
N ARG A 4 -30.15 -16.16 1.39
CA ARG A 4 -29.99 -14.90 2.12
C ARG A 4 -28.61 -14.81 2.75
N ASN A 5 -28.11 -15.86 3.34
CA ASN A 5 -26.79 -15.90 3.95
C ASN A 5 -25.68 -15.69 2.90
N THR A 6 -25.80 -16.32 1.73
CA THR A 6 -24.84 -16.13 0.63
C THR A 6 -24.82 -14.68 0.12
N LEU A 7 -26.00 -14.05 -0.04
CA LEU A 7 -26.07 -12.63 -0.43
C LEU A 7 -25.43 -11.71 0.61
N LEU A 8 -25.68 -11.96 1.90
CA LEU A 8 -25.05 -11.19 2.98
C LEU A 8 -23.54 -11.35 2.98
N THR A 9 -23.05 -12.59 2.78
CA THR A 9 -21.61 -12.86 2.70
C THR A 9 -20.96 -12.14 1.52
N LEU A 10 -21.57 -12.20 0.32
CA LEU A 10 -21.05 -11.48 -0.86
C LEU A 10 -21.05 -9.97 -0.65
N SER A 11 -22.10 -9.42 -0.03
CA SER A 11 -22.17 -7.99 0.30
C SER A 11 -21.08 -7.59 1.29
N ALA A 12 -20.86 -8.38 2.33
CA ALA A 12 -19.83 -8.14 3.33
C ALA A 12 -18.42 -8.19 2.71
N LEU A 13 -18.16 -9.19 1.85
CA LEU A 13 -16.91 -9.30 1.11
C LEU A 13 -16.67 -8.09 0.19
N MET A 14 -17.69 -7.64 -0.51
CA MET A 14 -17.59 -6.46 -1.38
C MET A 14 -17.24 -5.20 -0.58
N LEU A 15 -17.94 -4.97 0.53
CA LEU A 15 -17.68 -3.81 1.40
C LEU A 15 -16.28 -3.89 2.02
N LEU A 16 -15.86 -5.07 2.47
CA LEU A 16 -14.52 -5.27 3.02
C LEU A 16 -13.43 -5.01 1.96
N THR A 17 -13.61 -5.54 0.75
CA THR A 17 -12.66 -5.34 -0.35
C THR A 17 -12.56 -3.86 -0.74
N LEU A 18 -13.69 -3.15 -0.78
CA LEU A 18 -13.72 -1.71 -1.03
C LEU A 18 -13.02 -0.93 0.08
N ALA A 19 -13.30 -1.24 1.34
CA ALA A 19 -12.71 -0.57 2.49
C ALA A 19 -11.18 -0.77 2.53
N VAL A 20 -10.71 -2.01 2.33
CA VAL A 20 -9.27 -2.33 2.28
C VAL A 20 -8.62 -1.67 1.08
N GLY A 21 -9.24 -1.72 -0.09
CA GLY A 21 -8.71 -1.09 -1.31
C GLY A 21 -8.57 0.43 -1.16
N TYR A 22 -9.57 1.09 -0.56
CA TYR A 22 -9.55 2.52 -0.30
C TYR A 22 -8.49 2.91 0.73
N ASN A 23 -8.49 2.28 1.90
CA ASN A 23 -7.56 2.62 2.98
C ASN A 23 -6.09 2.32 2.64
N MET A 24 -5.84 1.28 1.85
CA MET A 24 -4.49 0.87 1.48
C MET A 24 -4.07 1.35 0.09
N HIS A 25 -4.84 2.21 -0.57
CA HIS A 25 -4.58 2.68 -1.95
C HIS A 25 -4.26 1.53 -2.91
N ARG A 26 -4.90 0.36 -2.69
CA ARG A 26 -4.65 -0.86 -3.48
C ARG A 26 -5.61 -0.96 -4.66
N TRP A 27 -5.29 -0.28 -5.73
CA TRP A 27 -6.05 -0.35 -6.98
C TRP A 27 -6.17 -1.78 -7.54
N GLN A 28 -5.23 -2.68 -7.19
CA GLN A 28 -5.25 -4.09 -7.59
C GLN A 28 -6.49 -4.84 -7.11
N LEU A 29 -7.19 -4.34 -6.11
CA LEU A 29 -8.45 -4.91 -5.63
C LEU A 29 -9.67 -4.51 -6.45
N VAL A 30 -9.54 -3.50 -7.33
CA VAL A 30 -10.64 -3.03 -8.20
C VAL A 30 -11.23 -4.15 -9.05
N PRO A 31 -10.45 -5.00 -9.74
CA PRO A 31 -11.02 -6.12 -10.48
C PRO A 31 -11.82 -7.08 -9.60
N GLY A 32 -11.38 -7.33 -8.37
CA GLY A 32 -12.12 -8.16 -7.39
C GLY A 32 -13.48 -7.56 -7.03
N VAL A 33 -13.55 -6.25 -6.85
CA VAL A 33 -14.82 -5.54 -6.61
C VAL A 33 -15.75 -5.68 -7.82
N LEU A 34 -15.22 -5.53 -9.03
CA LEU A 34 -16.00 -5.69 -10.26
C LEU A 34 -16.55 -7.12 -10.39
N VAL A 35 -15.76 -8.14 -10.04
CA VAL A 35 -16.23 -9.53 -9.97
C VAL A 35 -17.41 -9.66 -9.01
N LEU A 36 -17.30 -9.11 -7.80
CA LEU A 36 -18.36 -9.16 -6.80
C LEU A 36 -19.61 -8.39 -7.25
N MET A 37 -19.43 -7.24 -7.92
CA MET A 37 -20.54 -6.46 -8.49
C MET A 37 -21.33 -7.23 -9.56
N VAL A 38 -20.67 -8.11 -10.32
CA VAL A 38 -21.33 -8.96 -11.33
C VAL A 38 -21.96 -10.19 -10.68
N LEU A 39 -21.26 -10.83 -9.76
CA LEU A 39 -21.73 -12.06 -9.10
C LEU A 39 -22.92 -11.81 -8.18
N TRP A 40 -22.97 -10.68 -7.50
CA TRP A 40 -24.03 -10.33 -6.56
C TRP A 40 -25.42 -10.29 -7.23
N PRO A 41 -25.67 -9.50 -8.28
CA PRO A 41 -26.96 -9.47 -8.95
C PRO A 41 -27.27 -10.81 -9.64
N ALA A 42 -26.27 -11.44 -10.27
CA ALA A 42 -26.46 -12.74 -10.89
C ALA A 42 -26.99 -13.78 -9.89
N TYR A 43 -26.41 -13.82 -8.68
CA TYR A 43 -26.88 -14.68 -7.60
C TYR A 43 -28.24 -14.27 -7.06
N TYR A 44 -28.49 -12.97 -6.89
CA TYR A 44 -29.78 -12.42 -6.41
C TYR A 44 -30.92 -12.80 -7.34
N PHE A 45 -30.80 -12.53 -8.64
CA PHE A 45 -31.86 -12.87 -9.61
C PHE A 45 -32.07 -14.36 -9.76
N ARG A 46 -30.99 -15.14 -9.66
CA ARG A 46 -31.10 -16.59 -9.68
C ARG A 46 -31.80 -17.16 -8.45
N SER A 47 -31.57 -16.63 -7.27
CA SER A 47 -32.24 -17.10 -6.04
C SER A 47 -33.76 -16.90 -6.08
N ARG A 48 -34.23 -15.96 -6.93
CA ARG A 48 -35.66 -15.71 -7.15
C ARG A 48 -36.32 -16.54 -8.24
N LYS A 49 -35.52 -17.06 -9.21
CA LYS A 49 -36.03 -17.85 -10.34
C LYS A 49 -35.09 -19.03 -10.61
N PRO A 50 -35.16 -20.07 -9.80
CA PRO A 50 -34.22 -21.21 -9.85
C PRO A 50 -34.28 -22.00 -11.16
N GLU A 51 -35.39 -21.92 -11.88
CA GLU A 51 -35.59 -22.68 -13.14
C GLU A 51 -34.85 -22.12 -14.37
N ARG A 52 -34.33 -20.88 -14.28
CA ARG A 52 -33.63 -20.20 -15.37
C ARG A 52 -32.17 -19.97 -15.05
N GLY A 53 -31.33 -20.90 -15.33
CA GLY A 53 -29.92 -20.58 -15.27
C GLY A 53 -28.98 -21.75 -15.34
N VAL A 54 -27.96 -21.58 -16.15
CA VAL A 54 -26.87 -22.55 -16.30
C VAL A 54 -25.85 -22.25 -15.20
N PRO A 55 -25.79 -23.05 -14.12
CA PRO A 55 -24.95 -22.73 -12.96
C PRO A 55 -23.48 -22.62 -13.28
N TRP A 56 -23.03 -23.32 -14.31
CA TRP A 56 -21.64 -23.31 -14.73
C TRP A 56 -21.22 -21.99 -15.39
N LEU A 57 -22.15 -21.25 -16.03
CA LEU A 57 -21.83 -19.98 -16.70
C LEU A 57 -21.47 -18.88 -15.69
N SER A 58 -22.20 -18.77 -14.57
CA SER A 58 -21.90 -17.78 -13.53
C SER A 58 -20.63 -18.15 -12.77
N GLY A 59 -20.37 -19.43 -12.57
CA GLY A 59 -19.14 -19.90 -11.94
C GLY A 59 -17.91 -19.67 -12.81
N SER A 60 -17.97 -20.04 -14.08
CA SER A 60 -16.86 -19.81 -15.02
C SER A 60 -16.59 -18.32 -15.27
N LEU A 61 -17.63 -17.49 -15.35
CA LEU A 61 -17.43 -16.02 -15.45
C LEU A 61 -16.77 -15.46 -14.17
N GLY A 62 -17.17 -15.95 -12.99
CA GLY A 62 -16.53 -15.56 -11.73
C GLY A 62 -15.05 -15.93 -11.68
N ILE A 63 -14.68 -17.12 -12.09
CA ILE A 63 -13.29 -17.56 -12.17
C ILE A 63 -12.52 -16.72 -13.20
N LEU A 64 -13.05 -16.51 -14.39
CA LEU A 64 -12.42 -15.72 -15.45
C LEU A 64 -12.13 -14.30 -15.00
N LEU A 65 -13.02 -13.68 -14.22
CA LEU A 65 -12.84 -12.33 -13.69
C LEU A 65 -11.93 -12.30 -12.45
N ALA A 66 -11.83 -13.38 -11.68
CA ALA A 66 -10.95 -13.48 -10.52
C ALA A 66 -9.47 -13.65 -10.92
N LEU A 67 -9.18 -14.29 -12.05
CA LEU A 67 -7.81 -14.49 -12.54
C LEU A 67 -7.02 -13.20 -12.73
N PRO A 68 -7.54 -12.15 -13.40
CA PRO A 68 -6.84 -10.86 -13.50
C PRO A 68 -6.55 -10.23 -12.15
N CYS A 69 -7.48 -10.34 -11.18
CA CYS A 69 -7.26 -9.82 -9.84
C CYS A 69 -6.10 -10.54 -9.14
N ALA A 70 -6.09 -11.87 -9.18
CA ALA A 70 -5.00 -12.68 -8.62
C ALA A 70 -3.67 -12.39 -9.31
N PHE A 71 -3.67 -12.23 -10.62
CA PHE A 71 -2.49 -11.88 -11.41
C PHE A 71 -1.92 -10.51 -11.01
N LEU A 72 -2.78 -9.49 -10.86
CA LEU A 72 -2.34 -8.16 -10.44
C LEU A 72 -1.78 -8.14 -9.02
N LEU A 73 -2.40 -8.86 -8.09
CA LEU A 73 -1.89 -8.99 -6.71
C LEU A 73 -0.55 -9.73 -6.66
N TYR A 74 -0.36 -10.72 -7.53
CA TYR A 74 0.90 -11.44 -7.64
C TYR A 74 2.00 -10.60 -8.31
N THR A 75 1.66 -9.83 -9.35
CA THR A 75 2.63 -9.04 -10.12
C THR A 75 3.07 -7.76 -9.39
N PHE A 76 2.17 -7.17 -8.60
CA PHE A 76 2.44 -5.94 -7.84
C PHE A 76 2.29 -6.16 -6.32
N PRO A 77 3.10 -7.05 -5.73
CA PRO A 77 3.04 -7.28 -4.30
C PRO A 77 3.59 -6.08 -3.52
N ILE A 78 3.09 -5.89 -2.29
CA ILE A 78 3.80 -5.10 -1.29
C ILE A 78 4.53 -6.11 -0.41
N ASN A 79 5.79 -6.34 -0.70
CA ASN A 79 6.61 -7.20 0.13
C ASN A 79 7.14 -6.39 1.31
N PRO A 80 7.11 -6.93 2.54
CA PRO A 80 7.81 -6.31 3.65
C PRO A 80 9.30 -6.24 3.33
N LEU A 81 9.95 -5.16 3.77
CA LEU A 81 11.40 -5.08 3.68
C LEU A 81 12.02 -6.14 4.59
N PRO A 82 13.20 -6.68 4.22
CA PRO A 82 13.92 -7.61 5.07
C PRO A 82 14.15 -7.04 6.47
N GLU A 83 13.97 -7.86 7.47
CA GLU A 83 14.26 -7.46 8.84
C GLU A 83 15.76 -7.22 9.02
N PRO A 84 16.15 -6.19 9.78
CA PRO A 84 17.55 -6.00 10.15
C PRO A 84 18.09 -7.22 10.88
N SER A 85 19.32 -7.64 10.56
CA SER A 85 19.97 -8.79 11.17
C SER A 85 20.66 -8.47 12.51
N GLY A 86 20.66 -7.21 12.94
CA GLY A 86 21.26 -6.76 14.20
C GLY A 86 20.40 -7.08 15.42
N GLU A 87 21.02 -7.08 16.58
CA GLU A 87 20.35 -7.38 17.86
C GLU A 87 19.42 -6.25 18.34
N HIS A 88 19.64 -5.03 17.86
CA HIS A 88 18.90 -3.84 18.30
C HIS A 88 17.89 -3.37 17.26
N PRO A 89 16.73 -2.88 17.69
CA PRO A 89 15.81 -2.17 16.80
C PRO A 89 16.49 -0.97 16.15
N VAL A 90 16.02 -0.57 14.98
CA VAL A 90 16.58 0.55 14.22
C VAL A 90 15.77 1.80 14.47
N GLY A 91 16.38 2.79 15.11
CA GLY A 91 15.85 4.15 15.19
C GLY A 91 16.17 4.94 13.92
N VAL A 92 15.34 5.91 13.56
CA VAL A 92 15.57 6.82 12.42
C VAL A 92 15.22 8.25 12.80
N ALA A 93 16.09 9.19 12.41
CA ALA A 93 15.85 10.61 12.56
C ALA A 93 16.24 11.36 11.29
N ASP A 94 15.44 12.39 10.94
CA ASP A 94 15.71 13.27 9.81
C ASP A 94 16.17 14.64 10.33
N PHE A 95 17.21 15.19 9.71
CA PHE A 95 17.76 16.49 10.01
C PHE A 95 17.87 17.31 8.72
N GLU A 96 17.54 18.59 8.79
CA GLU A 96 17.83 19.54 7.73
C GLU A 96 19.12 20.27 8.07
N LEU A 97 20.12 20.11 7.23
CA LEU A 97 21.37 20.89 7.30
C LEU A 97 21.32 22.02 6.29
N VAL A 98 21.58 23.24 6.75
CA VAL A 98 21.67 24.43 5.90
C VAL A 98 23.14 24.80 5.74
N ASP A 99 23.64 24.74 4.50
CA ASP A 99 24.98 25.16 4.15
C ASP A 99 24.92 26.62 3.67
N ALA A 100 25.26 27.54 4.56
CA ALA A 100 25.20 28.97 4.28
C ALA A 100 26.30 29.46 3.29
N GLU A 101 27.36 28.65 3.12
CA GLU A 101 28.48 29.03 2.23
C GLU A 101 28.25 28.59 0.78
N ARG A 102 27.30 27.72 0.55
CA ARG A 102 26.94 27.23 -0.78
C ARG A 102 25.47 27.49 -1.12
N THR A 103 25.26 27.89 -2.37
CA THR A 103 23.91 28.13 -2.89
C THR A 103 23.36 26.92 -3.64
N GLY A 104 22.05 26.78 -3.65
CA GLY A 104 21.34 25.79 -4.48
C GLY A 104 21.57 26.12 -5.97
N LEU A 105 21.81 25.09 -6.77
CA LEU A 105 22.10 25.20 -8.20
C LEU A 105 20.91 24.92 -9.10
N LEU A 106 19.86 24.30 -8.57
CA LEU A 106 18.74 23.78 -9.36
C LEU A 106 17.38 24.20 -8.79
N GLY A 107 16.45 24.48 -9.70
CA GLY A 107 15.04 24.71 -9.39
C GLY A 107 14.78 25.98 -8.58
N ALA A 108 13.78 25.94 -7.72
CA ALA A 108 13.34 27.08 -6.89
C ALA A 108 14.37 27.48 -5.82
N ALA A 109 15.33 26.61 -5.49
CA ALA A 109 16.39 26.89 -4.51
C ALA A 109 17.60 27.58 -5.11
N THR A 110 17.56 28.01 -6.39
CA THR A 110 18.68 28.69 -7.05
C THR A 110 18.94 30.04 -6.37
N GLY A 111 20.15 30.21 -5.84
CA GLY A 111 20.56 31.44 -5.14
C GLY A 111 20.24 31.46 -3.64
N GLU A 112 19.49 30.52 -3.11
CA GLU A 112 19.28 30.35 -1.67
C GLU A 112 20.38 29.48 -1.04
N PRO A 113 20.59 29.55 0.30
CA PRO A 113 21.48 28.62 1.00
C PRO A 113 21.10 27.16 0.71
N ARG A 114 22.10 26.36 0.44
CA ARG A 114 21.88 24.94 0.12
C ARG A 114 21.33 24.19 1.33
N ARG A 115 20.20 23.53 1.15
CA ARG A 115 19.57 22.67 2.15
C ARG A 115 19.80 21.20 1.83
N LEU A 116 20.18 20.43 2.83
CA LEU A 116 20.43 18.99 2.73
C LEU A 116 19.56 18.29 3.75
N LEU A 117 18.72 17.38 3.29
CA LEU A 117 18.02 16.45 4.17
C LEU A 117 18.96 15.29 4.47
N VAL A 118 19.27 15.08 5.74
CA VAL A 118 20.11 13.99 6.23
C VAL A 118 19.26 13.05 7.05
N ARG A 119 19.24 11.78 6.67
CA ARG A 119 18.59 10.72 7.42
C ARG A 119 19.65 9.86 8.10
N VAL A 120 19.50 9.68 9.40
CA VAL A 120 20.39 8.88 10.21
C VAL A 120 19.63 7.69 10.77
N TRP A 121 20.20 6.50 10.60
CA TRP A 121 19.75 5.29 11.26
C TRP A 121 20.73 4.97 12.40
N TYR A 122 20.15 4.56 13.52
CA TYR A 122 20.93 4.27 14.71
C TYR A 122 20.30 3.11 15.50
N PRO A 123 21.07 2.38 16.32
CA PRO A 123 20.52 1.37 17.21
C PRO A 123 19.68 2.02 18.31
N ALA A 124 18.46 1.50 18.48
CA ALA A 124 17.50 1.99 19.47
C ALA A 124 17.36 1.01 20.64
N SER A 125 17.02 1.56 21.82
CA SER A 125 16.88 0.77 23.05
C SER A 125 15.50 0.11 23.14
N GLU A 126 14.43 0.82 22.76
CA GLU A 126 13.05 0.34 22.88
C GLU A 126 12.15 0.95 21.82
N VAL A 127 11.23 0.13 21.26
CA VAL A 127 10.32 0.53 20.18
C VAL A 127 8.89 -0.01 20.37
N THR A 128 8.55 -0.55 21.55
CA THR A 128 7.32 -1.31 21.79
C THR A 128 6.04 -0.53 21.45
N ASP A 129 6.03 0.78 21.71
CA ASP A 129 4.87 1.65 21.45
C ASP A 129 5.00 2.49 20.17
N LEU A 130 6.03 2.23 19.37
CA LEU A 130 6.29 2.99 18.15
C LEU A 130 5.78 2.25 16.92
N THR A 131 5.28 3.02 15.95
CA THR A 131 4.91 2.48 14.64
C THR A 131 6.07 2.58 13.67
N PRO A 132 6.33 1.54 12.86
CA PRO A 132 7.34 1.62 11.81
C PRO A 132 7.10 2.79 10.86
N ARG A 133 8.17 3.43 10.44
CA ARG A 133 8.11 4.53 9.48
C ARG A 133 7.69 4.04 8.11
N SER A 134 6.87 4.82 7.42
CA SER A 134 6.64 4.65 5.99
C SER A 134 7.94 4.89 5.22
N TYR A 135 8.17 4.11 4.16
CA TYR A 135 9.36 4.22 3.32
C TYR A 135 9.45 5.61 2.67
N PHE A 136 8.32 6.11 2.17
CA PHE A 136 8.17 7.47 1.64
C PHE A 136 7.50 8.36 2.70
N SER A 137 7.87 9.64 2.76
CA SER A 137 7.05 10.64 3.44
C SER A 137 5.73 10.85 2.68
N GLU A 138 4.71 11.44 3.29
CA GLU A 138 3.42 11.69 2.63
C GLU A 138 3.57 12.52 1.34
N GLN A 139 4.48 13.49 1.32
CA GLN A 139 4.76 14.33 0.16
C GLN A 139 5.52 13.56 -0.93
N GLU A 140 6.51 12.75 -0.55
CA GLU A 140 7.28 11.93 -1.49
C GLU A 140 6.45 10.77 -2.05
N ALA A 141 5.56 10.18 -1.24
CA ALA A 141 4.72 9.04 -1.64
C ALA A 141 3.89 9.37 -2.88
N SER A 142 3.28 10.55 -2.93
CA SER A 142 2.47 10.97 -4.07
C SER A 142 3.30 11.12 -5.34
N SER A 143 4.41 11.85 -5.29
CA SER A 143 5.24 12.13 -6.48
C SER A 143 6.02 10.89 -6.93
N THR A 144 6.58 10.12 -5.99
CA THR A 144 7.38 8.93 -6.29
C THR A 144 6.51 7.77 -6.77
N ALA A 145 5.31 7.61 -6.19
CA ALA A 145 4.39 6.56 -6.61
C ALA A 145 3.72 6.85 -7.96
N THR A 146 3.45 8.12 -8.30
CA THR A 146 2.82 8.48 -9.57
C THR A 146 3.81 8.73 -10.70
N GLY A 147 5.04 9.16 -10.40
CA GLY A 147 6.05 9.53 -11.40
C GLY A 147 6.34 8.43 -12.43
N PRO A 148 6.79 7.22 -12.00
CA PRO A 148 7.07 6.12 -12.92
C PRO A 148 5.85 5.69 -13.72
N GLY A 149 4.67 5.67 -13.09
CA GLY A 149 3.41 5.36 -13.76
C GLY A 149 3.03 6.39 -14.81
N SER A 150 3.25 7.67 -14.54
CA SER A 150 2.95 8.75 -15.48
C SER A 150 3.82 8.67 -16.74
N PHE A 151 5.05 8.21 -16.60
CA PHE A 151 5.96 8.02 -17.74
C PHE A 151 5.44 7.02 -18.78
N ILE A 152 4.68 6.02 -18.34
CA ILE A 152 4.04 5.03 -19.22
C ILE A 152 2.54 5.29 -19.43
N GLY A 153 2.02 6.46 -19.02
CA GLY A 153 0.62 6.84 -19.17
C GLY A 153 -0.34 6.17 -18.15
N LEU A 154 0.17 5.51 -17.10
CA LEU A 154 -0.60 4.81 -16.08
C LEU A 154 -0.21 5.28 -14.67
N PRO A 155 -0.52 6.53 -14.28
CA PRO A 155 -0.04 7.14 -13.04
C PRO A 155 -0.43 6.39 -11.77
N PHE A 156 -1.51 5.62 -11.79
CA PHE A 156 -1.98 4.82 -10.65
C PHE A 156 -1.20 3.54 -10.41
N LEU A 157 -0.40 3.07 -11.38
CA LEU A 157 0.16 1.72 -11.40
C LEU A 157 1.04 1.40 -10.18
N PHE A 158 1.80 2.37 -9.71
CA PHE A 158 2.72 2.21 -8.58
C PHE A 158 2.26 2.86 -7.28
N THR A 159 1.02 3.39 -7.22
CA THR A 159 0.52 4.08 -6.02
C THR A 159 0.47 3.19 -4.76
N HIS A 160 0.35 1.88 -4.94
CA HIS A 160 0.41 0.91 -3.85
C HIS A 160 1.75 0.91 -3.09
N LEU A 161 2.85 1.36 -3.74
CA LEU A 161 4.17 1.48 -3.10
C LEU A 161 4.20 2.54 -2.00
N ALA A 162 3.25 3.49 -2.01
CA ALA A 162 3.10 4.46 -0.93
C ALA A 162 2.85 3.79 0.44
N ASN A 163 2.35 2.56 0.45
CA ASN A 163 2.09 1.80 1.69
C ASN A 163 3.31 0.99 2.18
N LEU A 164 4.45 1.10 1.51
CA LEU A 164 5.65 0.39 1.91
C LEU A 164 6.15 0.92 3.26
N GLN A 165 6.31 0.03 4.23
CA GLN A 165 6.84 0.35 5.54
C GLN A 165 8.29 -0.10 5.67
N THR A 166 9.06 0.63 6.47
CA THR A 166 10.43 0.26 6.82
C THR A 166 10.42 -0.54 8.13
N ASN A 167 11.56 -1.12 8.49
CA ASN A 167 11.80 -1.71 9.81
C ASN A 167 12.52 -0.72 10.73
N SER A 168 12.31 0.59 10.55
CA SER A 168 12.89 1.63 11.37
C SER A 168 11.82 2.48 12.04
N PHE A 169 12.10 2.95 13.25
CA PHE A 169 11.16 3.64 14.12
C PHE A 169 11.54 5.10 14.29
N PRO A 170 10.62 6.05 13.97
CA PRO A 170 10.93 7.47 14.05
C PRO A 170 11.22 7.88 15.48
N MET A 171 12.29 8.65 15.67
CA MET A 171 12.67 9.25 16.96
C MET A 171 12.76 8.26 18.13
N ALA A 172 13.00 6.98 17.84
CA ALA A 172 13.23 5.98 18.88
C ALA A 172 14.45 6.37 19.75
N LYS A 173 14.39 6.06 21.04
CA LYS A 173 15.48 6.40 21.97
C LYS A 173 16.76 5.65 21.55
N PRO A 174 17.87 6.36 21.30
CA PRO A 174 19.14 5.70 21.02
C PRO A 174 19.58 4.79 22.17
N ILE A 175 20.31 3.75 21.86
CA ILE A 175 21.01 2.97 22.90
C ILE A 175 22.18 3.78 23.46
N ASP A 176 22.50 3.60 24.71
CA ASP A 176 23.65 4.26 25.31
C ASP A 176 24.95 3.72 24.67
N ALA A 177 25.90 4.63 24.44
CA ALA A 177 27.17 4.27 23.74
C ALA A 177 27.97 3.19 24.49
N ASP A 178 27.80 3.11 25.82
CA ASP A 178 28.48 2.11 26.69
C ASP A 178 27.82 0.71 26.60
N ALA A 179 26.67 0.59 25.88
CA ALA A 179 25.95 -0.67 25.69
C ALA A 179 26.15 -1.29 24.28
N LEU A 180 26.96 -0.66 23.44
CA LEU A 180 27.41 -1.15 22.14
C LEU A 180 28.73 -1.92 22.29
#